data_9667e88eb9a0c83f9e88772a578c86d7
#
_entry.id   9667e88eb9a0c83f9e88772a578c86d7
#
_cell.length_a   1.000
_cell.length_b   1.000
_cell.length_c   1.000
_cell.angle_alpha   90.00
_cell.angle_beta   90.00
_cell.angle_gamma   90.00
#
_symmetry.space_group_name_H-M   'P 1'
#
loop_
_entity.id
_entity.type
_entity.pdbx_description
1 polymer ?
#
loop_
_entity_poly.entity_id
_entity_poly.type
_entity_poly.pdbx_seq_one_letter_code
_entity_poly.pdbx_strand_id
1 'polypeptide(L)'
;MRYVFDIETNGFLHSCDKVHCIVLKDIDTGEILTPDNETAIKKLEEADLIIGHNIIKFDIPVLEKLYSATFKGKIFDTLVGTRLIFSDIKDKDFSIKDFPKDCIGKHSLKAWGNRIGEYKEQIETDWQTFTPEMLEYCKQDTEVTYKLYKVIEEKGYSPEAMDLEHEVASLIFKQEEHGFTFDTEKAQALSVKLKARLAELSEELQGVFKPIVTERWSTKTGKKLKDSVTIFNPSSRHHVAQRLKEKYGWDAQEFTADGKAKLDDSILSKLPYPEAKILCEHFLLNKRIAQIANGSQAWLKHERNGKIHGTCNTNSCVTSRASHSYPNLGQVPSTSAPFGKECRELFTVPKGKRLVGVDVSSLEVMMLCHYMSKFDNGAYTKVALEGDIHTETQKLAGLDSRDLAKRFYYCFLYGGSVKKIAEVINKPFKEAGKIKKRFLNNLPALHKLIEGVQSAAERGYLTGLDKRQIKVRNSYSALNTLLQSAGAILCKRWLVEFNKEIQKYKNAQQVVWVHDEIQVECEEKDADEIGKIAVECIKRAGEHFNLRVPLTGEYKISTNWSGTH
;
A
#
# COMPACT_ATOMS: atom_id res chain seq x y z
N MET A 1 -17.23 -7.42 -31.03
CA MET A 1 -18.34 -7.41 -30.05
C MET A 1 -17.81 -6.95 -28.70
N ARG A 2 -18.63 -6.26 -27.91
CA ARG A 2 -18.22 -5.68 -26.62
C ARG A 2 -19.26 -6.01 -25.56
N TYR A 3 -18.86 -6.73 -24.51
CA TYR A 3 -19.79 -7.19 -23.48
C TYR A 3 -19.42 -6.68 -22.09
N VAL A 4 -20.43 -6.22 -21.34
CA VAL A 4 -20.38 -6.18 -19.87
C VAL A 4 -20.89 -7.53 -19.38
N PHE A 5 -20.24 -8.13 -18.40
CA PHE A 5 -20.68 -9.41 -17.85
C PHE A 5 -20.48 -9.49 -16.33
N ASP A 6 -21.21 -10.41 -15.75
CA ASP A 6 -21.11 -10.81 -14.35
C ASP A 6 -21.45 -12.30 -14.23
N ILE A 7 -20.93 -12.97 -13.19
CA ILE A 7 -21.20 -14.39 -12.92
C ILE A 7 -21.64 -14.62 -11.47
N GLU A 8 -22.50 -15.61 -11.26
CA GLU A 8 -22.79 -16.12 -9.92
C GLU A 8 -22.25 -17.52 -9.73
N THR A 9 -21.65 -17.79 -8.57
CA THR A 9 -20.92 -19.03 -8.28
C THR A 9 -21.32 -19.59 -6.93
N ASN A 10 -21.00 -20.88 -6.68
CA ASN A 10 -21.24 -21.52 -5.40
C ASN A 10 -20.15 -21.30 -4.34
N GLY A 11 -19.21 -20.39 -4.56
CA GLY A 11 -18.14 -20.10 -3.59
C GLY A 11 -17.10 -19.11 -4.11
N PHE A 12 -16.08 -18.85 -3.30
CA PHE A 12 -14.94 -18.01 -3.72
C PHE A 12 -14.00 -18.78 -4.65
N LEU A 13 -13.12 -18.07 -5.37
CA LEU A 13 -12.23 -18.61 -6.40
C LEU A 13 -11.58 -19.97 -6.05
N HIS A 14 -11.07 -20.13 -4.83
CA HIS A 14 -10.40 -21.37 -4.42
C HIS A 14 -11.37 -22.51 -4.11
N SER A 15 -12.57 -22.22 -3.65
CA SER A 15 -13.58 -23.18 -3.19
C SER A 15 -14.69 -23.43 -4.20
N CYS A 16 -14.90 -22.53 -5.18
CA CYS A 16 -15.95 -22.73 -6.16
C CYS A 16 -15.62 -23.85 -7.14
N ASP A 17 -16.63 -24.63 -7.45
CA ASP A 17 -16.60 -25.70 -8.45
C ASP A 17 -17.75 -25.60 -9.46
N LYS A 18 -18.62 -24.58 -9.33
CA LYS A 18 -19.76 -24.36 -10.18
C LYS A 18 -20.07 -22.89 -10.42
N VAL A 19 -20.32 -22.55 -11.69
CA VAL A 19 -20.94 -21.29 -12.11
C VAL A 19 -22.43 -21.51 -12.28
N HIS A 20 -23.25 -20.76 -11.56
CA HIS A 20 -24.71 -20.87 -11.61
C HIS A 20 -25.32 -20.22 -12.85
N CYS A 21 -24.86 -19.01 -13.17
CA CYS A 21 -25.26 -18.27 -14.36
C CYS A 21 -24.21 -17.27 -14.78
N ILE A 22 -24.27 -16.89 -16.05
CA ILE A 22 -23.48 -15.80 -16.64
C ILE A 22 -24.48 -14.89 -17.35
N VAL A 23 -24.41 -13.59 -17.02
CA VAL A 23 -25.20 -12.57 -17.69
C VAL A 23 -24.29 -11.70 -18.53
N LEU A 24 -24.69 -11.46 -19.79
CA LEU A 24 -23.98 -10.59 -20.71
C LEU A 24 -24.88 -9.40 -21.06
N LYS A 25 -24.29 -8.21 -21.16
CA LYS A 25 -24.94 -7.05 -21.77
C LYS A 25 -24.11 -6.56 -22.95
N ASP A 26 -24.69 -6.61 -24.13
CA ASP A 26 -24.07 -6.05 -25.33
C ASP A 26 -24.07 -4.52 -25.23
N ILE A 27 -22.88 -3.90 -25.34
CA ILE A 27 -22.73 -2.45 -25.19
C ILE A 27 -23.30 -1.70 -26.39
N ASP A 28 -23.25 -2.30 -27.56
CA ASP A 28 -23.60 -1.66 -28.81
C ASP A 28 -25.12 -1.67 -29.04
N THR A 29 -25.80 -2.74 -28.62
CA THR A 29 -27.26 -2.89 -28.74
C THR A 29 -28.03 -2.56 -27.46
N GLY A 30 -27.37 -2.66 -26.29
CA GLY A 30 -28.00 -2.54 -24.97
C GLY A 30 -28.76 -3.79 -24.52
N GLU A 31 -28.75 -4.87 -25.32
CA GLU A 31 -29.45 -6.10 -25.03
C GLU A 31 -28.82 -6.87 -23.89
N ILE A 32 -29.66 -7.40 -22.99
CA ILE A 32 -29.23 -8.30 -21.91
C ILE A 32 -29.46 -9.74 -22.38
N LEU A 33 -28.40 -10.52 -22.35
CA LEU A 33 -28.39 -11.94 -22.78
C LEU A 33 -28.16 -12.83 -21.55
N THR A 34 -28.94 -13.91 -21.46
CA THR A 34 -28.84 -14.93 -20.41
C THR A 34 -28.73 -16.32 -21.04
N PRO A 35 -27.69 -16.55 -21.85
CA PRO A 35 -27.49 -17.85 -22.47
C PRO A 35 -27.07 -18.91 -21.44
N ASP A 36 -26.99 -20.16 -21.86
CA ASP A 36 -26.27 -21.17 -21.08
C ASP A 36 -24.78 -20.79 -20.94
N ASN A 37 -24.10 -21.35 -19.94
CA ASN A 37 -22.73 -20.97 -19.61
C ASN A 37 -21.75 -21.21 -20.78
N GLU A 38 -21.87 -22.29 -21.52
CA GLU A 38 -20.97 -22.60 -22.65
C GLU A 38 -21.10 -21.55 -23.76
N THR A 39 -22.35 -21.21 -24.11
CA THR A 39 -22.64 -20.17 -25.10
C THR A 39 -22.16 -18.78 -24.62
N ALA A 40 -22.33 -18.45 -23.34
CA ALA A 40 -21.83 -17.21 -22.76
C ALA A 40 -20.31 -17.11 -22.85
N ILE A 41 -19.60 -18.16 -22.45
CA ILE A 41 -18.13 -18.22 -22.47
C ILE A 41 -17.62 -18.07 -23.90
N LYS A 42 -18.20 -18.78 -24.86
CA LYS A 42 -17.81 -18.64 -26.27
C LYS A 42 -17.96 -17.21 -26.77
N LYS A 43 -19.06 -16.53 -26.42
CA LYS A 43 -19.23 -15.10 -26.76
C LYS A 43 -18.15 -14.20 -26.13
N LEU A 44 -17.76 -14.47 -24.89
CA LEU A 44 -16.68 -13.74 -24.20
C LEU A 44 -15.30 -14.02 -24.82
N GLU A 45 -15.02 -15.27 -25.24
CA GLU A 45 -13.76 -15.62 -25.92
C GLU A 45 -13.60 -14.94 -27.29
N GLU A 46 -14.71 -14.68 -27.97
CA GLU A 46 -14.79 -14.01 -29.28
C GLU A 46 -14.92 -12.48 -29.18
N ALA A 47 -15.11 -11.94 -27.99
CA ALA A 47 -15.31 -10.51 -27.76
C ALA A 47 -14.02 -9.70 -27.97
N ASP A 48 -14.13 -8.48 -28.52
CA ASP A 48 -13.03 -7.51 -28.62
C ASP A 48 -12.76 -6.81 -27.29
N LEU A 49 -13.80 -6.64 -26.47
CA LEU A 49 -13.74 -5.98 -25.17
C LEU A 49 -14.69 -6.67 -24.18
N ILE A 50 -14.12 -7.05 -23.05
CA ILE A 50 -14.81 -7.67 -21.93
C ILE A 50 -14.75 -6.72 -20.75
N ILE A 51 -15.90 -6.40 -20.16
CA ILE A 51 -16.02 -5.45 -19.06
C ILE A 51 -16.73 -6.12 -17.90
N GLY A 52 -16.25 -5.89 -16.70
CA GLY A 52 -16.92 -6.30 -15.47
C GLY A 52 -16.37 -5.58 -14.24
N HIS A 53 -16.81 -5.95 -13.05
CA HIS A 53 -16.37 -5.34 -11.81
C HIS A 53 -15.60 -6.32 -10.94
N ASN A 54 -14.29 -6.12 -10.78
CA ASN A 54 -13.36 -7.03 -10.11
C ASN A 54 -13.12 -8.35 -10.87
N ILE A 55 -13.36 -8.34 -12.15
CA ILE A 55 -13.26 -9.54 -13.00
C ILE A 55 -11.85 -10.10 -13.12
N ILE A 56 -10.82 -9.26 -13.00
CA ILE A 56 -9.40 -9.68 -13.04
C ILE A 56 -9.08 -10.63 -11.88
N LYS A 57 -9.70 -10.41 -10.71
CA LYS A 57 -9.41 -11.22 -9.51
C LYS A 57 -10.42 -12.33 -9.23
N PHE A 58 -11.54 -12.37 -9.95
CA PHE A 58 -12.59 -13.35 -9.66
C PHE A 58 -13.18 -13.99 -10.92
N ASP A 59 -13.99 -13.29 -11.69
CA ASP A 59 -14.81 -13.90 -12.76
C ASP A 59 -13.96 -14.58 -13.82
N ILE A 60 -12.97 -13.89 -14.36
CA ILE A 60 -12.05 -14.44 -15.37
C ILE A 60 -11.30 -15.66 -14.83
N PRO A 61 -10.63 -15.61 -13.66
CA PRO A 61 -9.96 -16.77 -13.08
C PRO A 61 -10.90 -17.96 -12.79
N VAL A 62 -12.16 -17.71 -12.43
CA VAL A 62 -13.15 -18.77 -12.24
C VAL A 62 -13.47 -19.47 -13.57
N LEU A 63 -13.71 -18.67 -14.63
CA LEU A 63 -14.01 -19.22 -15.96
C LEU A 63 -12.80 -19.97 -16.56
N GLU A 64 -11.59 -19.44 -16.37
CA GLU A 64 -10.34 -20.13 -16.76
C GLU A 64 -10.18 -21.46 -16.00
N LYS A 65 -10.44 -21.46 -14.68
CA LYS A 65 -10.31 -22.64 -13.82
C LYS A 65 -11.33 -23.74 -14.16
N LEU A 66 -12.61 -23.40 -14.35
CA LEU A 66 -13.69 -24.37 -14.45
C LEU A 66 -13.99 -24.81 -15.90
N TYR A 67 -13.73 -23.94 -16.87
CA TYR A 67 -14.07 -24.19 -18.28
C TYR A 67 -12.85 -24.13 -19.20
N SER A 68 -11.64 -23.88 -18.68
CA SER A 68 -10.43 -23.66 -19.49
C SER A 68 -10.61 -22.55 -20.53
N ALA A 69 -11.43 -21.55 -20.21
CA ALA A 69 -11.72 -20.41 -21.08
C ALA A 69 -10.46 -19.60 -21.37
N THR A 70 -10.38 -19.01 -22.56
CA THR A 70 -9.23 -18.19 -22.98
C THR A 70 -9.70 -16.90 -23.65
N PHE A 71 -9.48 -15.78 -23.00
CA PHE A 71 -9.97 -14.48 -23.46
C PHE A 71 -8.88 -13.74 -24.26
N LYS A 72 -9.17 -13.42 -25.52
CA LYS A 72 -8.26 -12.71 -26.43
C LYS A 72 -8.52 -11.20 -26.48
N GLY A 73 -9.74 -10.79 -26.16
CA GLY A 73 -10.15 -9.39 -26.15
C GLY A 73 -9.53 -8.60 -25.02
N LYS A 74 -9.65 -7.28 -25.13
CA LYS A 74 -9.23 -6.37 -24.06
C LYS A 74 -10.12 -6.59 -22.83
N ILE A 75 -9.50 -6.72 -21.67
CA ILE A 75 -10.19 -6.82 -20.38
C ILE A 75 -10.24 -5.44 -19.75
N PHE A 76 -11.42 -5.01 -19.33
CA PHE A 76 -11.64 -3.78 -18.61
C PHE A 76 -12.35 -4.03 -17.28
N ASP A 77 -11.63 -3.84 -16.20
CA ASP A 77 -12.13 -3.98 -14.83
C ASP A 77 -12.55 -2.61 -14.28
N THR A 78 -13.84 -2.42 -14.05
CA THR A 78 -14.38 -1.15 -13.54
C THR A 78 -13.90 -0.82 -12.12
N LEU A 79 -13.51 -1.83 -11.31
CA LEU A 79 -12.89 -1.59 -10.01
C LEU A 79 -11.51 -0.95 -10.16
N VAL A 80 -10.71 -1.41 -11.12
CA VAL A 80 -9.40 -0.82 -11.44
C VAL A 80 -9.57 0.59 -11.97
N GLY A 81 -10.47 0.78 -12.96
CA GLY A 81 -10.76 2.08 -13.54
C GLY A 81 -11.25 3.11 -12.52
N THR A 82 -12.17 2.73 -11.64
CA THR A 82 -12.69 3.64 -10.62
C THR A 82 -11.65 4.03 -9.57
N ARG A 83 -10.79 3.10 -9.15
CA ARG A 83 -9.69 3.41 -8.22
C ARG A 83 -8.69 4.38 -8.82
N LEU A 84 -8.44 4.29 -10.12
CA LEU A 84 -7.56 5.22 -10.83
C LEU A 84 -8.17 6.62 -10.93
N ILE A 85 -9.41 6.73 -11.39
CA ILE A 85 -10.06 8.01 -11.68
C ILE A 85 -10.50 8.75 -10.42
N PHE A 86 -11.04 8.01 -9.44
CA PHE A 86 -11.70 8.57 -8.26
C PHE A 86 -10.91 8.30 -6.98
N SER A 87 -9.62 8.56 -7.00
CA SER A 87 -8.71 8.36 -5.85
C SER A 87 -9.06 9.22 -4.62
N ASP A 88 -9.90 10.25 -4.79
CA ASP A 88 -10.42 11.17 -3.77
C ASP A 88 -11.88 10.89 -3.36
N ILE A 89 -12.43 9.73 -3.75
CA ILE A 89 -13.86 9.42 -3.62
C ILE A 89 -14.40 9.56 -2.19
N LYS A 90 -13.57 9.21 -1.21
CA LYS A 90 -13.92 9.31 0.21
C LYS A 90 -14.32 10.73 0.62
N ASP A 91 -13.57 11.72 0.14
CA ASP A 91 -13.83 13.12 0.47
C ASP A 91 -15.15 13.60 -0.17
N LYS A 92 -15.49 13.06 -1.35
CA LYS A 92 -16.75 13.34 -2.04
C LYS A 92 -17.94 12.67 -1.36
N ASP A 93 -17.78 11.44 -0.89
CA ASP A 93 -18.86 10.69 -0.22
C ASP A 93 -19.38 11.41 1.03
N PHE A 94 -18.50 12.09 1.77
CA PHE A 94 -18.91 12.88 2.95
C PHE A 94 -19.82 14.06 2.60
N SER A 95 -19.86 14.51 1.35
CA SER A 95 -20.75 15.59 0.90
C SER A 95 -22.11 15.09 0.40
N ILE A 96 -22.29 13.77 0.22
CA ILE A 96 -23.56 13.17 -0.20
C ILE A 96 -24.43 12.96 1.03
N LYS A 97 -25.60 13.61 1.05
CA LYS A 97 -26.56 13.45 2.15
C LYS A 97 -27.04 11.99 2.24
N ASP A 98 -27.08 11.46 3.46
CA ASP A 98 -27.56 10.10 3.79
C ASP A 98 -26.80 8.96 3.08
N PHE A 99 -25.57 9.20 2.61
CA PHE A 99 -24.76 8.16 1.98
C PHE A 99 -24.42 7.04 2.99
N PRO A 100 -24.58 5.74 2.62
CA PRO A 100 -24.35 4.63 3.53
C PRO A 100 -22.93 4.63 4.10
N LYS A 101 -22.80 4.61 5.42
CA LYS A 101 -21.50 4.69 6.14
C LYS A 101 -20.54 3.56 5.76
N ASP A 102 -21.09 2.38 5.49
CA ASP A 102 -20.34 1.20 5.06
C ASP A 102 -19.84 1.30 3.61
N CYS A 103 -20.32 2.27 2.82
CA CYS A 103 -19.92 2.53 1.43
C CYS A 103 -18.90 3.67 1.30
N ILE A 104 -18.70 4.49 2.34
CA ILE A 104 -17.80 5.67 2.28
C ILE A 104 -16.37 5.25 1.91
N GLY A 105 -15.84 5.85 0.85
CA GLY A 105 -14.48 5.60 0.33
C GLY A 105 -14.27 4.23 -0.31
N LYS A 106 -15.33 3.43 -0.47
CA LYS A 106 -15.25 2.12 -1.11
C LYS A 106 -15.55 2.18 -2.60
N HIS A 107 -14.91 1.31 -3.36
CA HIS A 107 -15.11 1.15 -4.80
C HIS A 107 -15.88 -0.14 -5.15
N SER A 108 -16.55 -0.78 -4.18
CA SER A 108 -17.42 -1.94 -4.45
C SER A 108 -18.60 -1.54 -5.33
N LEU A 109 -19.17 -2.53 -6.06
CA LEU A 109 -20.31 -2.29 -6.92
C LEU A 109 -21.52 -1.73 -6.14
N LYS A 110 -21.77 -2.23 -4.91
CA LYS A 110 -22.75 -1.66 -3.98
C LYS A 110 -22.53 -0.16 -3.73
N ALA A 111 -21.28 0.25 -3.47
CA ALA A 111 -20.98 1.66 -3.21
C ALA A 111 -21.17 2.52 -4.47
N TRP A 112 -20.83 1.98 -5.64
CA TRP A 112 -21.06 2.67 -6.90
C TRP A 112 -22.53 2.74 -7.27
N GLY A 113 -23.31 1.67 -7.05
CA GLY A 113 -24.75 1.70 -7.23
C GLY A 113 -25.42 2.83 -6.44
N ASN A 114 -25.01 3.03 -5.18
CA ASN A 114 -25.52 4.16 -4.37
C ASN A 114 -25.11 5.54 -4.94
N ARG A 115 -23.92 5.68 -5.56
CA ARG A 115 -23.48 6.96 -6.15
C ARG A 115 -24.18 7.30 -7.45
N ILE A 116 -24.52 6.31 -8.26
CA ILE A 116 -25.15 6.50 -9.57
C ILE A 116 -26.69 6.39 -9.51
N GLY A 117 -27.26 6.14 -8.31
CA GLY A 117 -28.71 6.01 -8.13
C GLY A 117 -29.29 4.70 -8.65
N GLU A 118 -28.45 3.68 -8.83
CA GLU A 118 -28.85 2.33 -9.24
C GLU A 118 -28.55 1.37 -8.11
N TYR A 119 -29.56 1.13 -7.27
CA TYR A 119 -29.36 0.38 -6.02
C TYR A 119 -29.19 -1.11 -6.29
N LYS A 120 -28.16 -1.67 -5.68
CA LYS A 120 -27.93 -3.12 -5.63
C LYS A 120 -28.78 -3.73 -4.52
N GLU A 121 -29.70 -4.59 -4.87
CA GLU A 121 -30.44 -5.41 -3.90
C GLU A 121 -29.49 -6.42 -3.23
N GLN A 122 -29.83 -6.81 -2.01
CA GLN A 122 -29.14 -7.91 -1.33
C GLN A 122 -30.06 -9.12 -1.34
N ILE A 123 -29.54 -10.26 -1.76
CA ILE A 123 -30.25 -11.53 -1.68
C ILE A 123 -29.68 -12.37 -0.53
N GLU A 124 -30.58 -12.99 0.22
CA GLU A 124 -30.22 -14.01 1.22
C GLU A 124 -30.42 -15.39 0.59
N THR A 125 -29.32 -16.09 0.32
CA THR A 125 -29.33 -17.42 -0.25
C THR A 125 -28.11 -18.22 0.23
N ASP A 126 -28.19 -19.54 0.15
CA ASP A 126 -27.11 -20.44 0.55
C ASP A 126 -25.95 -20.52 -0.47
N TRP A 127 -26.15 -19.95 -1.67
CA TRP A 127 -25.20 -19.96 -2.79
C TRP A 127 -24.79 -21.34 -3.30
N GLN A 128 -25.31 -22.43 -2.73
CA GLN A 128 -24.96 -23.80 -3.17
C GLN A 128 -25.82 -24.27 -4.37
N THR A 129 -27.06 -23.82 -4.42
CA THR A 129 -28.02 -24.20 -5.43
C THR A 129 -28.52 -22.99 -6.20
N PHE A 130 -28.55 -23.08 -7.53
CA PHE A 130 -29.08 -22.02 -8.39
C PHE A 130 -30.54 -21.69 -8.07
N THR A 131 -30.85 -20.42 -7.98
CA THR A 131 -32.22 -19.91 -7.85
C THR A 131 -32.51 -18.83 -8.91
N PRO A 132 -33.79 -18.62 -9.31
CA PRO A 132 -34.14 -17.51 -10.22
C PRO A 132 -33.73 -16.14 -9.71
N GLU A 133 -33.74 -15.93 -8.40
CA GLU A 133 -33.33 -14.69 -7.75
C GLU A 133 -31.86 -14.41 -7.97
N MET A 134 -30.99 -15.44 -8.03
CA MET A 134 -29.57 -15.27 -8.38
C MET A 134 -29.41 -14.72 -9.79
N LEU A 135 -30.23 -15.18 -10.75
CA LEU A 135 -30.19 -14.69 -12.12
C LEU A 135 -30.58 -13.20 -12.17
N GLU A 136 -31.65 -12.82 -11.49
CA GLU A 136 -32.08 -11.41 -11.42
C GLU A 136 -31.03 -10.53 -10.74
N TYR A 137 -30.40 -11.05 -9.70
CA TYR A 137 -29.29 -10.36 -9.02
C TYR A 137 -28.09 -10.15 -9.95
N CYS A 138 -27.67 -11.20 -10.70
CA CYS A 138 -26.60 -11.11 -11.70
C CYS A 138 -26.95 -10.11 -12.84
N LYS A 139 -28.21 -10.07 -13.29
CA LYS A 139 -28.67 -9.05 -14.25
C LYS A 139 -28.54 -7.64 -13.70
N GLN A 140 -28.91 -7.44 -12.45
CA GLN A 140 -28.80 -6.13 -11.80
C GLN A 140 -27.32 -5.70 -11.65
N ASP A 141 -26.43 -6.61 -11.24
CA ASP A 141 -24.99 -6.32 -11.14
C ASP A 141 -24.38 -5.99 -12.50
N THR A 142 -24.79 -6.70 -13.55
CA THR A 142 -24.41 -6.39 -14.93
C THR A 142 -24.88 -4.98 -15.35
N GLU A 143 -26.12 -4.59 -14.99
CA GLU A 143 -26.66 -3.26 -15.29
C GLU A 143 -25.94 -2.14 -14.54
N VAL A 144 -25.68 -2.33 -13.24
CA VAL A 144 -24.89 -1.37 -12.43
C VAL A 144 -23.49 -1.22 -13.01
N THR A 145 -22.85 -2.33 -13.39
CA THR A 145 -21.52 -2.34 -14.02
C THR A 145 -21.52 -1.62 -15.37
N TYR A 146 -22.53 -1.81 -16.19
CA TYR A 146 -22.69 -1.10 -17.46
C TYR A 146 -22.79 0.41 -17.25
N LYS A 147 -23.66 0.86 -16.33
CA LYS A 147 -23.82 2.29 -16.02
C LYS A 147 -22.54 2.87 -15.45
N LEU A 148 -21.85 2.13 -14.60
CA LEU A 148 -20.56 2.53 -14.06
C LEU A 148 -19.49 2.66 -15.15
N TYR A 149 -19.44 1.73 -16.09
CA TYR A 149 -18.55 1.82 -17.24
C TYR A 149 -18.81 3.09 -18.07
N LYS A 150 -20.09 3.44 -18.30
CA LYS A 150 -20.45 4.69 -18.98
C LYS A 150 -19.94 5.94 -18.23
N VAL A 151 -20.07 5.96 -16.89
CA VAL A 151 -19.50 7.05 -16.06
C VAL A 151 -17.98 7.14 -16.22
N ILE A 152 -17.29 6.00 -16.31
CA ILE A 152 -15.83 5.97 -16.54
C ILE A 152 -15.48 6.47 -17.94
N GLU A 153 -16.19 5.99 -18.97
CA GLU A 153 -15.98 6.35 -20.39
C GLU A 153 -16.14 7.86 -20.61
N GLU A 154 -17.19 8.47 -20.03
CA GLU A 154 -17.45 9.92 -20.09
C GLU A 154 -16.34 10.79 -19.49
N LYS A 155 -15.50 10.23 -18.60
CA LYS A 155 -14.36 10.98 -18.05
C LYS A 155 -13.25 11.25 -19.06
N GLY A 156 -13.21 10.54 -20.17
CA GLY A 156 -12.17 10.69 -21.19
C GLY A 156 -10.76 10.59 -20.60
N TYR A 157 -10.56 9.62 -19.68
CA TYR A 157 -9.30 9.51 -18.92
C TYR A 157 -8.17 8.98 -19.81
N SER A 158 -6.91 9.18 -19.40
CA SER A 158 -5.73 8.72 -20.13
C SER A 158 -5.79 7.21 -20.43
N PRO A 159 -5.83 6.80 -21.71
CA PRO A 159 -5.76 5.37 -22.06
C PRO A 159 -4.49 4.69 -21.59
N GLU A 160 -3.35 5.40 -21.66
CA GLU A 160 -2.04 4.92 -21.22
C GLU A 160 -2.05 4.58 -19.72
N ALA A 161 -2.64 5.45 -18.89
CA ALA A 161 -2.79 5.20 -17.46
C ALA A 161 -3.76 4.05 -17.18
N MET A 162 -4.84 3.96 -17.95
CA MET A 162 -5.84 2.90 -17.80
C MET A 162 -5.26 1.53 -18.15
N ASP A 163 -4.56 1.43 -19.26
CA ASP A 163 -3.92 0.18 -19.69
C ASP A 163 -2.84 -0.26 -18.70
N LEU A 164 -1.99 0.67 -18.25
CA LEU A 164 -0.97 0.38 -17.25
C LEU A 164 -1.57 -0.19 -15.95
N GLU A 165 -2.65 0.39 -15.44
CA GLU A 165 -3.27 -0.10 -14.18
C GLU A 165 -3.91 -1.48 -14.36
N HIS A 166 -4.50 -1.79 -15.51
CA HIS A 166 -5.08 -3.11 -15.79
C HIS A 166 -3.98 -4.18 -15.94
N GLU A 167 -2.89 -3.87 -16.66
CA GLU A 167 -1.74 -4.76 -16.76
C GLU A 167 -1.16 -5.06 -15.37
N VAL A 168 -0.93 -4.01 -14.56
CA VAL A 168 -0.41 -4.17 -13.19
C VAL A 168 -1.38 -4.94 -12.30
N ALA A 169 -2.69 -4.70 -12.39
CA ALA A 169 -3.68 -5.45 -11.61
C ALA A 169 -3.62 -6.96 -11.92
N SER A 170 -3.48 -7.33 -13.19
CA SER A 170 -3.34 -8.73 -13.63
C SER A 170 -2.03 -9.37 -13.13
N LEU A 171 -0.92 -8.61 -13.13
CA LEU A 171 0.36 -9.08 -12.59
C LEU A 171 0.30 -9.31 -11.08
N ILE A 172 -0.30 -8.37 -10.37
CA ILE A 172 -0.44 -8.46 -8.92
C ILE A 172 -1.39 -9.60 -8.52
N PHE A 173 -2.43 -9.86 -9.29
CA PHE A 173 -3.26 -11.04 -9.06
C PHE A 173 -2.44 -12.34 -9.15
N LYS A 174 -1.59 -12.50 -10.16
CA LYS A 174 -0.69 -13.67 -10.28
C LYS A 174 0.28 -13.77 -9.10
N GLN A 175 0.83 -12.65 -8.63
CA GLN A 175 1.67 -12.60 -7.42
C GLN A 175 0.90 -13.05 -6.16
N GLU A 176 -0.34 -12.56 -5.98
CA GLU A 176 -1.21 -12.93 -4.85
C GLU A 176 -1.56 -14.42 -4.88
N GLU A 177 -1.88 -14.97 -6.05
CA GLU A 177 -2.17 -16.41 -6.22
C GLU A 177 -0.95 -17.29 -5.99
N HIS A 178 0.21 -16.89 -6.48
CA HIS A 178 1.45 -17.64 -6.23
C HIS A 178 1.83 -17.63 -4.75
N GLY A 179 1.74 -16.49 -4.08
CA GLY A 179 2.13 -16.28 -2.70
C GLY A 179 3.64 -16.34 -2.45
N PHE A 180 4.06 -15.89 -1.29
CA PHE A 180 5.46 -15.89 -0.85
C PHE A 180 5.69 -17.05 0.12
N THR A 181 6.64 -17.92 -0.15
CA THR A 181 7.00 -19.05 0.74
C THR A 181 7.39 -18.54 2.12
N PHE A 182 6.81 -19.15 3.17
CA PHE A 182 6.91 -18.69 4.54
C PHE A 182 7.30 -19.81 5.49
N ASP A 183 8.32 -19.58 6.29
CA ASP A 183 8.82 -20.53 7.28
C ASP A 183 7.95 -20.47 8.55
N THR A 184 6.90 -21.27 8.57
CA THR A 184 5.91 -21.32 9.65
C THR A 184 6.51 -21.78 10.97
N GLU A 185 7.42 -22.75 10.94
CA GLU A 185 8.08 -23.27 12.16
C GLU A 185 8.97 -22.21 12.81
N LYS A 186 9.80 -21.55 11.99
CA LYS A 186 10.65 -20.45 12.45
C LYS A 186 9.83 -19.27 12.96
N ALA A 187 8.68 -18.98 12.34
CA ALA A 187 7.77 -17.92 12.77
C ALA A 187 7.14 -18.22 14.14
N GLN A 188 6.72 -19.47 14.37
CA GLN A 188 6.20 -19.92 15.66
C GLN A 188 7.29 -19.84 16.74
N ALA A 189 8.50 -20.32 16.46
CA ALA A 189 9.63 -20.25 17.39
C ALA A 189 9.98 -18.79 17.75
N LEU A 190 10.03 -17.89 16.76
CA LEU A 190 10.25 -16.46 16.99
C LEU A 190 9.12 -15.86 17.86
N SER A 191 7.86 -16.18 17.57
CA SER A 191 6.71 -15.73 18.37
C SER A 191 6.81 -16.15 19.84
N VAL A 192 7.19 -17.41 20.11
CA VAL A 192 7.39 -17.92 21.48
C VAL A 192 8.50 -17.15 22.19
N LYS A 193 9.66 -16.96 21.54
CA LYS A 193 10.78 -16.19 22.08
C LYS A 193 10.38 -14.75 22.46
N LEU A 194 9.66 -14.05 21.55
CA LEU A 194 9.23 -12.68 21.79
C LEU A 194 8.18 -12.58 22.90
N LYS A 195 7.27 -13.57 23.01
CA LYS A 195 6.26 -13.64 24.07
C LYS A 195 6.90 -13.89 25.44
N ALA A 196 7.91 -14.74 25.52
CA ALA A 196 8.66 -14.97 26.77
C ALA A 196 9.31 -13.65 27.25
N ARG A 197 10.01 -12.95 26.37
CA ARG A 197 10.62 -11.67 26.71
C ARG A 197 9.58 -10.60 27.10
N LEU A 198 8.44 -10.56 26.41
CA LEU A 198 7.33 -9.67 26.75
C LEU A 198 6.77 -9.93 28.15
N ALA A 199 6.67 -11.21 28.55
CA ALA A 199 6.22 -11.58 29.89
C ALA A 199 7.19 -11.10 30.97
N GLU A 200 8.52 -11.28 30.78
CA GLU A 200 9.56 -10.77 31.69
C GLU A 200 9.43 -9.24 31.88
N LEU A 201 9.33 -8.47 30.78
CA LEU A 201 9.16 -7.02 30.85
C LEU A 201 7.85 -6.61 31.52
N SER A 202 6.79 -7.37 31.29
CA SER A 202 5.49 -7.11 31.92
C SER A 202 5.56 -7.32 33.44
N GLU A 203 6.25 -8.36 33.90
CA GLU A 203 6.48 -8.64 35.33
C GLU A 203 7.34 -7.54 35.98
N GLU A 204 8.44 -7.14 35.32
CA GLU A 204 9.28 -6.03 35.77
C GLU A 204 8.47 -4.73 35.92
N LEU A 205 7.65 -4.38 34.92
CA LEU A 205 6.78 -3.19 34.95
C LEU A 205 5.68 -3.29 36.03
N GLN A 206 5.15 -4.47 36.32
CA GLN A 206 4.23 -4.69 37.45
C GLN A 206 4.91 -4.48 38.81
N GLY A 207 6.19 -4.85 38.93
CA GLY A 207 6.99 -4.55 40.10
C GLY A 207 7.14 -3.07 40.40
N VAL A 208 7.25 -2.25 39.34
CA VAL A 208 7.40 -0.79 39.41
C VAL A 208 6.06 -0.09 39.61
N PHE A 209 5.03 -0.43 38.82
CA PHE A 209 3.72 0.21 38.81
C PHE A 209 2.69 -0.66 39.56
N LYS A 210 2.57 -0.42 40.85
CA LYS A 210 1.64 -1.14 41.73
C LYS A 210 0.18 -1.00 41.27
N PRO A 211 -0.71 -1.95 41.55
CA PRO A 211 -2.13 -1.84 41.27
C PRO A 211 -2.76 -0.57 41.90
N ILE A 212 -3.68 0.06 41.19
CA ILE A 212 -4.46 1.18 41.73
C ILE A 212 -5.70 0.60 42.45
N VAL A 213 -5.85 0.97 43.70
CA VAL A 213 -7.04 0.66 44.48
C VAL A 213 -7.93 1.91 44.50
N THR A 214 -9.11 1.79 43.93
CA THR A 214 -10.10 2.88 43.90
C THR A 214 -11.25 2.53 44.82
N GLU A 215 -11.48 3.36 45.84
CA GLU A 215 -12.63 3.22 46.71
C GLU A 215 -13.91 3.43 45.91
N ARG A 216 -14.88 2.57 46.15
CA ARG A 216 -16.20 2.65 45.50
C ARG A 216 -17.29 2.85 46.55
N TRP A 217 -18.23 3.74 46.26
CA TRP A 217 -19.37 4.04 47.08
C TRP A 217 -20.65 3.87 46.28
N SER A 218 -21.69 3.32 46.88
CA SER A 218 -23.02 3.21 46.26
C SER A 218 -23.65 4.59 46.11
N THR A 219 -23.94 4.99 44.88
CA THR A 219 -24.66 6.25 44.58
C THR A 219 -26.08 6.24 45.10
N LYS A 220 -26.68 5.05 45.35
CA LYS A 220 -28.04 4.87 45.83
C LYS A 220 -28.14 4.85 47.37
N THR A 221 -27.16 4.28 48.04
CA THR A 221 -27.25 3.99 49.49
C THR A 221 -26.17 4.68 50.32
N GLY A 222 -25.18 5.32 49.70
CA GLY A 222 -24.01 5.92 50.36
C GLY A 222 -23.09 4.92 51.07
N LYS A 223 -23.32 3.59 50.93
CA LYS A 223 -22.50 2.58 51.59
C LYS A 223 -21.24 2.30 50.77
N LYS A 224 -20.11 2.03 51.47
CA LYS A 224 -18.85 1.60 50.86
C LYS A 224 -19.06 0.24 50.17
N LEU A 225 -18.67 0.18 48.89
CA LEU A 225 -18.64 -1.05 48.11
C LEU A 225 -17.22 -1.63 48.16
N LYS A 226 -17.06 -2.85 47.65
CA LYS A 226 -15.74 -3.46 47.50
C LYS A 226 -14.88 -2.58 46.57
N ASP A 227 -13.66 -2.26 47.00
CA ASP A 227 -12.72 -1.46 46.23
C ASP A 227 -12.46 -2.06 44.85
N SER A 228 -12.32 -1.22 43.84
CA SER A 228 -11.91 -1.65 42.52
C SER A 228 -10.38 -1.67 42.45
N VAL A 229 -9.82 -2.81 42.08
CA VAL A 229 -8.37 -2.96 41.90
C VAL A 229 -8.07 -2.98 40.40
N THR A 230 -7.36 -1.96 39.92
CA THR A 230 -6.92 -1.87 38.51
C THR A 230 -5.44 -2.24 38.43
N ILE A 231 -5.17 -3.40 37.84
CA ILE A 231 -3.80 -3.85 37.56
C ILE A 231 -3.23 -3.03 36.40
N PHE A 232 -1.97 -2.61 36.52
CA PHE A 232 -1.30 -1.89 35.44
C PHE A 232 -1.23 -2.76 34.18
N ASN A 233 -1.63 -2.21 33.05
CA ASN A 233 -1.51 -2.85 31.75
C ASN A 233 -0.47 -2.09 30.89
N PRO A 234 0.76 -2.62 30.75
CA PRO A 234 1.83 -1.97 29.99
C PRO A 234 1.53 -1.86 28.48
N SER A 235 0.60 -2.63 27.95
CA SER A 235 0.14 -2.50 26.54
C SER A 235 -0.87 -1.36 26.36
N SER A 236 -1.45 -0.82 27.44
CA SER A 236 -2.41 0.28 27.37
C SER A 236 -1.69 1.63 27.45
N ARG A 237 -1.65 2.35 26.35
CA ARG A 237 -1.07 3.71 26.29
C ARG A 237 -1.69 4.65 27.33
N HIS A 238 -2.99 4.47 27.64
CA HIS A 238 -3.69 5.23 28.67
C HIS A 238 -3.15 4.93 30.06
N HIS A 239 -3.01 3.65 30.44
CA HIS A 239 -2.42 3.27 31.72
C HIS A 239 -0.97 3.77 31.84
N VAL A 240 -0.17 3.63 30.77
CA VAL A 240 1.22 4.12 30.75
C VAL A 240 1.26 5.64 30.96
N ALA A 241 0.47 6.41 30.21
CA ALA A 241 0.41 7.86 30.38
C ALA A 241 -0.01 8.28 31.79
N GLN A 242 -1.03 7.63 32.34
CA GLN A 242 -1.48 7.88 33.72
C GLN A 242 -0.36 7.59 34.73
N ARG A 243 0.34 6.46 34.60
CA ARG A 243 1.42 6.08 35.53
C ARG A 243 2.63 6.98 35.46
N LEU A 244 3.01 7.42 34.24
CA LEU A 244 4.09 8.38 34.07
C LEU A 244 3.73 9.76 34.68
N LYS A 245 2.46 10.16 34.57
CA LYS A 245 1.95 11.37 35.25
C LYS A 245 2.02 11.25 36.77
N GLU A 246 1.51 10.16 37.33
CA GLU A 246 1.48 9.92 38.79
C GLU A 246 2.89 9.84 39.38
N LYS A 247 3.82 9.17 38.68
CA LYS A 247 5.19 8.92 39.22
C LYS A 247 6.14 10.08 38.97
N TYR A 248 6.05 10.75 37.81
CA TYR A 248 7.04 11.72 37.33
C TYR A 248 6.45 13.10 37.02
N GLY A 249 5.14 13.29 37.17
CA GLY A 249 4.47 14.53 36.76
C GLY A 249 4.46 14.75 35.25
N TRP A 250 4.65 13.68 34.43
CA TRP A 250 4.67 13.80 32.99
C TRP A 250 3.27 14.05 32.42
N ASP A 251 3.13 15.10 31.62
CA ASP A 251 1.90 15.41 30.87
C ASP A 251 2.13 15.28 29.36
N ALA A 252 1.16 14.66 28.69
CA ALA A 252 1.19 14.50 27.24
C ALA A 252 1.11 15.88 26.55
N GLN A 253 2.01 16.11 25.58
CA GLN A 253 2.03 17.34 24.79
C GLN A 253 1.15 17.22 23.53
N GLU A 254 0.83 16.01 23.11
CA GLU A 254 0.00 15.72 21.95
C GLU A 254 -1.12 14.75 22.32
N PHE A 255 -2.28 14.93 21.66
CA PHE A 255 -3.46 14.10 21.87
C PHE A 255 -3.93 13.53 20.53
N THR A 256 -4.59 12.37 20.59
CA THR A 256 -5.29 11.78 19.44
C THR A 256 -6.58 12.54 19.15
N ALA A 257 -7.20 12.31 18.00
CA ALA A 257 -8.45 12.98 17.62
C ALA A 257 -9.61 12.72 18.60
N ASP A 258 -9.57 11.61 19.34
CA ASP A 258 -10.51 11.24 20.40
C ASP A 258 -10.08 11.71 21.82
N GLY A 259 -9.10 12.64 21.89
CA GLY A 259 -8.69 13.31 23.13
C GLY A 259 -7.81 12.47 24.06
N LYS A 260 -7.30 11.31 23.62
CA LYS A 260 -6.38 10.49 24.43
C LYS A 260 -4.93 10.95 24.27
N ALA A 261 -4.15 10.85 25.34
CA ALA A 261 -2.71 11.13 25.30
C ALA A 261 -2.02 10.33 24.18
N LYS A 262 -1.34 11.02 23.28
CA LYS A 262 -0.51 10.36 22.28
C LYS A 262 0.78 9.92 22.95
N LEU A 263 1.02 8.61 22.94
CA LEU A 263 2.22 8.01 23.50
C LEU A 263 2.69 6.91 22.55
N ASP A 264 3.82 7.13 21.93
CA ASP A 264 4.47 6.19 21.02
C ASP A 264 5.97 6.08 21.33
N ASP A 265 6.66 5.20 20.59
CA ASP A 265 8.08 4.92 20.79
C ASP A 265 8.93 6.19 20.65
N SER A 266 8.52 7.13 19.78
CA SER A 266 9.26 8.37 19.53
C SER A 266 9.15 9.36 20.70
N ILE A 267 8.08 9.30 21.46
CA ILE A 267 7.88 10.09 22.68
C ILE A 267 8.59 9.42 23.85
N LEU A 268 8.34 8.11 24.05
CA LEU A 268 8.95 7.35 25.14
C LEU A 268 10.46 7.37 25.11
N SER A 269 11.07 7.22 23.93
CA SER A 269 12.53 7.21 23.77
C SER A 269 13.24 8.52 24.16
N LYS A 270 12.51 9.62 24.27
CA LYS A 270 13.01 10.92 24.68
C LYS A 270 12.86 11.19 26.18
N LEU A 271 12.10 10.34 26.89
CA LEU A 271 11.87 10.51 28.30
C LEU A 271 13.08 10.03 29.13
N PRO A 272 13.50 10.80 30.15
CA PRO A 272 14.67 10.46 30.97
C PRO A 272 14.36 9.42 32.06
N TYR A 273 13.21 8.75 31.97
CA TYR A 273 12.75 7.80 33.00
C TYR A 273 13.29 6.39 32.76
N PRO A 274 13.73 5.66 33.79
CA PRO A 274 14.26 4.30 33.64
C PRO A 274 13.27 3.36 32.92
N GLU A 275 12.00 3.44 33.27
CA GLU A 275 10.93 2.60 32.70
C GLU A 275 10.62 2.93 31.23
N ALA A 276 11.00 4.10 30.74
CA ALA A 276 10.73 4.48 29.35
C ALA A 276 11.39 3.52 28.35
N LYS A 277 12.61 3.04 28.64
CA LYS A 277 13.29 2.04 27.80
C LYS A 277 12.58 0.69 27.82
N ILE A 278 12.12 0.25 28.99
CA ILE A 278 11.39 -1.02 29.16
C ILE A 278 10.04 -0.94 28.42
N LEU A 279 9.35 0.19 28.54
CA LEU A 279 8.10 0.45 27.84
C LEU A 279 8.28 0.49 26.31
N CYS A 280 9.36 1.09 25.81
CA CYS A 280 9.70 1.09 24.38
C CYS A 280 9.91 -0.35 23.87
N GLU A 281 10.70 -1.16 24.59
CA GLU A 281 10.93 -2.56 24.24
C GLU A 281 9.62 -3.35 24.30
N HIS A 282 8.80 -3.15 25.33
CA HIS A 282 7.49 -3.78 25.48
C HIS A 282 6.55 -3.44 24.30
N PHE A 283 6.46 -2.18 23.89
CA PHE A 283 5.64 -1.78 22.74
C PHE A 283 6.14 -2.38 21.43
N LEU A 284 7.47 -2.40 21.23
CA LEU A 284 8.09 -3.01 20.07
C LEU A 284 7.76 -4.51 19.99
N LEU A 285 7.94 -5.25 21.09
CA LEU A 285 7.62 -6.68 21.15
C LEU A 285 6.15 -6.95 20.86
N ASN A 286 5.23 -6.18 21.47
CA ASN A 286 3.80 -6.29 21.16
C ASN A 286 3.51 -6.09 19.67
N LYS A 287 4.14 -5.08 19.04
CA LYS A 287 4.00 -4.83 17.61
C LYS A 287 4.50 -6.01 16.76
N ARG A 288 5.67 -6.59 17.10
CA ARG A 288 6.21 -7.74 16.37
C ARG A 288 5.36 -9.00 16.56
N ILE A 289 4.94 -9.28 17.78
CA ILE A 289 4.05 -10.41 18.08
C ILE A 289 2.71 -10.25 17.35
N ALA A 290 2.16 -9.03 17.30
CA ALA A 290 0.94 -8.76 16.55
C ALA A 290 1.12 -9.01 15.05
N GLN A 291 2.26 -8.63 14.45
CA GLN A 291 2.56 -8.90 13.05
C GLN A 291 2.72 -10.40 12.76
N ILE A 292 3.40 -11.14 13.65
CA ILE A 292 3.70 -12.56 13.43
C ILE A 292 2.49 -13.44 13.73
N ALA A 293 1.82 -13.26 14.90
CA ALA A 293 0.89 -14.27 15.42
C ALA A 293 -0.47 -13.75 15.88
N ASN A 294 -0.55 -12.61 16.58
CA ASN A 294 -1.75 -12.26 17.36
C ASN A 294 -2.69 -11.26 16.70
N GLY A 295 -2.21 -10.39 15.81
CA GLY A 295 -3.01 -9.37 15.14
C GLY A 295 -4.04 -9.96 14.18
N SER A 296 -5.01 -9.14 13.76
CA SER A 296 -5.98 -9.54 12.72
C SER A 296 -5.33 -9.81 11.36
N GLN A 297 -4.19 -9.16 11.11
CA GLN A 297 -3.39 -9.35 9.89
C GLN A 297 -2.06 -10.08 10.19
N ALA A 298 -2.03 -10.95 11.20
CA ALA A 298 -0.83 -11.68 11.56
C ALA A 298 -0.46 -12.70 10.47
N TRP A 299 0.83 -12.83 10.19
CA TRP A 299 1.33 -13.72 9.13
C TRP A 299 0.89 -15.17 9.35
N LEU A 300 1.01 -15.72 10.57
CA LEU A 300 0.58 -17.08 10.90
C LEU A 300 -0.93 -17.32 10.76
N LYS A 301 -1.76 -16.27 10.76
CA LYS A 301 -3.22 -16.40 10.53
C LYS A 301 -3.59 -16.39 9.05
N HIS A 302 -2.74 -15.82 8.21
CA HIS A 302 -2.96 -15.68 6.77
C HIS A 302 -2.06 -16.62 5.95
N GLU A 303 -1.32 -17.48 6.63
CA GLU A 303 -0.55 -18.53 5.96
C GLU A 303 -1.49 -19.60 5.41
N ARG A 304 -1.23 -20.03 4.18
CA ARG A 304 -1.92 -21.13 3.49
C ARG A 304 -0.89 -21.97 2.75
N ASN A 305 -0.81 -23.27 3.08
CA ASN A 305 0.07 -24.23 2.42
C ASN A 305 1.54 -23.80 2.36
N GLY A 306 2.06 -23.26 3.47
CA GLY A 306 3.44 -22.78 3.56
C GLY A 306 3.72 -21.46 2.88
N LYS A 307 2.69 -20.69 2.50
CA LYS A 307 2.83 -19.42 1.80
C LYS A 307 1.95 -18.30 2.39
N ILE A 308 2.39 -17.07 2.20
CA ILE A 308 1.63 -15.85 2.49
C ILE A 308 1.09 -15.26 1.20
N HIS A 309 -0.23 -15.11 1.11
CA HIS A 309 -0.96 -14.55 -0.03
C HIS A 309 -1.48 -13.14 0.31
N GLY A 310 -0.54 -12.19 0.50
CA GLY A 310 -0.90 -10.83 0.87
C GLY A 310 -1.60 -10.09 -0.27
N THR A 311 -2.70 -9.42 0.05
CA THR A 311 -3.46 -8.61 -0.92
C THR A 311 -2.77 -7.27 -1.17
N CYS A 312 -2.64 -6.90 -2.43
CA CYS A 312 -2.12 -5.61 -2.86
C CYS A 312 -3.17 -4.83 -3.67
N ASN A 313 -3.58 -3.67 -3.16
CA ASN A 313 -4.35 -2.71 -3.92
C ASN A 313 -3.39 -1.79 -4.66
N THR A 314 -3.31 -1.95 -5.97
CA THR A 314 -2.31 -1.29 -6.83
C THR A 314 -2.46 0.23 -6.89
N ASN A 315 -3.64 0.78 -6.58
CA ASN A 315 -3.94 2.20 -6.68
C ASN A 315 -4.81 2.69 -5.52
N SER A 316 -4.27 2.66 -4.31
CA SER A 316 -5.03 3.00 -3.09
C SER A 316 -4.78 4.43 -2.57
N CYS A 317 -3.75 5.10 -3.06
CA CYS A 317 -3.36 6.43 -2.61
C CYS A 317 -3.54 7.46 -3.73
N VAL A 318 -3.77 8.73 -3.36
CA VAL A 318 -3.82 9.83 -4.34
C VAL A 318 -2.52 9.97 -5.16
N THR A 319 -1.40 9.48 -4.64
CA THR A 319 -0.10 9.41 -5.33
C THR A 319 0.04 8.17 -6.20
N SER A 320 -1.02 7.39 -6.41
CA SER A 320 -1.01 6.13 -7.15
C SER A 320 -0.11 5.03 -6.56
N ARG A 321 0.34 5.17 -5.32
CA ARG A 321 1.06 4.12 -4.60
C ARG A 321 0.12 2.99 -4.22
N ALA A 322 0.65 1.77 -4.23
CA ALA A 322 -0.05 0.59 -3.75
C ALA A 322 -0.15 0.57 -2.21
N SER A 323 -1.11 -0.18 -1.71
CA SER A 323 -1.20 -0.55 -0.29
C SER A 323 -1.37 -2.06 -0.15
N HIS A 324 -0.91 -2.59 0.99
CA HIS A 324 -0.92 -4.01 1.28
C HIS A 324 -1.82 -4.32 2.48
N SER A 325 -2.48 -5.48 2.44
CA SER A 325 -3.34 -5.96 3.52
C SER A 325 -3.48 -7.49 3.46
N TYR A 326 -3.91 -8.09 4.53
CA TYR A 326 -4.24 -9.50 4.66
C TYR A 326 -3.16 -10.51 4.20
N PRO A 327 -1.91 -10.41 4.69
CA PRO A 327 -1.36 -9.42 5.61
C PRO A 327 -0.66 -8.24 4.89
N ASN A 328 -0.36 -7.18 5.66
CA ASN A 328 0.37 -6.03 5.11
C ASN A 328 1.88 -6.32 4.98
N LEU A 329 2.29 -6.81 3.83
CA LEU A 329 3.70 -7.12 3.52
C LEU A 329 4.57 -5.86 3.37
N GLY A 330 3.98 -4.71 3.04
CA GLY A 330 4.69 -3.43 2.99
C GLY A 330 5.15 -2.91 4.35
N GLN A 331 4.71 -3.54 5.47
CA GLN A 331 5.14 -3.21 6.82
C GLN A 331 6.07 -4.24 7.46
N VAL A 332 6.57 -5.21 6.71
CA VAL A 332 7.64 -6.09 7.19
C VAL A 332 8.86 -5.22 7.51
N PRO A 333 9.39 -5.28 8.74
CA PRO A 333 10.44 -4.35 9.16
C PRO A 333 11.72 -4.51 8.33
N SER A 334 12.43 -3.41 8.10
CA SER A 334 13.75 -3.45 7.44
C SER A 334 14.76 -4.22 8.28
N THR A 335 15.80 -4.74 7.66
CA THR A 335 16.87 -5.50 8.35
C THR A 335 17.58 -4.70 9.43
N SER A 336 17.63 -3.37 9.31
CA SER A 336 18.21 -2.46 10.31
C SER A 336 17.28 -2.19 11.51
N ALA A 337 15.99 -2.51 11.39
CA ALA A 337 15.04 -2.35 12.50
C ALA A 337 15.17 -3.51 13.50
N PRO A 338 14.88 -3.28 14.80
CA PRO A 338 14.89 -4.36 15.78
C PRO A 338 13.98 -5.53 15.37
N PHE A 339 14.50 -6.74 15.39
CA PHE A 339 13.89 -7.99 14.88
C PHE A 339 13.55 -7.98 13.38
N GLY A 340 14.07 -7.02 12.62
CA GLY A 340 13.79 -6.91 11.20
C GLY A 340 14.42 -8.04 10.40
N LYS A 341 15.67 -8.37 10.71
CA LYS A 341 16.37 -9.49 10.10
C LYS A 341 15.61 -10.81 10.30
N GLU A 342 15.26 -11.13 11.55
CA GLU A 342 14.51 -12.34 11.89
C GLU A 342 13.14 -12.38 11.21
N CYS A 343 12.44 -11.25 11.14
CA CYS A 343 11.16 -11.17 10.44
C CYS A 343 11.28 -11.42 8.93
N ARG A 344 12.29 -10.84 8.27
CA ARG A 344 12.51 -11.03 6.84
C ARG A 344 13.05 -12.43 6.50
N GLU A 345 13.77 -13.07 7.39
CA GLU A 345 14.21 -14.46 7.24
C GLU A 345 13.05 -15.47 7.24
N LEU A 346 11.85 -15.09 7.69
CA LEU A 346 10.67 -15.94 7.61
C LEU A 346 10.13 -16.07 6.18
N PHE A 347 10.42 -15.09 5.32
CA PHE A 347 10.04 -15.07 3.91
C PHE A 347 11.19 -15.66 3.09
N THR A 348 10.98 -16.84 2.55
CA THR A 348 12.02 -17.71 1.98
C THR A 348 11.60 -18.23 0.60
N VAL A 349 12.35 -19.18 0.07
CA VAL A 349 12.05 -19.90 -1.17
C VAL A 349 12.12 -21.41 -0.95
N PRO A 350 11.45 -22.21 -1.77
CA PRO A 350 11.59 -23.67 -1.76
C PRO A 350 13.04 -24.11 -1.93
N LYS A 351 13.36 -25.31 -1.41
CA LYS A 351 14.70 -25.90 -1.54
C LYS A 351 15.10 -25.99 -3.02
N GLY A 352 16.31 -25.55 -3.33
CA GLY A 352 16.87 -25.54 -4.70
C GLY A 352 16.57 -24.29 -5.50
N LYS A 353 15.72 -23.38 -4.99
CA LYS A 353 15.45 -22.08 -5.60
C LYS A 353 16.25 -20.94 -4.95
N ARG A 354 16.21 -19.78 -5.60
CA ARG A 354 16.77 -18.51 -5.11
C ARG A 354 15.73 -17.42 -5.13
N LEU A 355 15.92 -16.48 -4.22
CA LEU A 355 15.21 -15.20 -4.17
C LEU A 355 16.12 -14.13 -4.78
N VAL A 356 15.61 -13.42 -5.76
CA VAL A 356 16.26 -12.25 -6.38
C VAL A 356 15.49 -11.02 -5.93
N GLY A 357 16.11 -10.21 -5.08
CA GLY A 357 15.56 -8.90 -4.67
C GLY A 357 16.16 -7.81 -5.53
N VAL A 358 15.33 -6.93 -6.07
CA VAL A 358 15.74 -5.83 -6.94
C VAL A 358 15.12 -4.53 -6.42
N ASP A 359 15.94 -3.49 -6.32
CA ASP A 359 15.56 -2.17 -5.81
C ASP A 359 15.95 -1.08 -6.82
N VAL A 360 15.08 -0.08 -6.99
CA VAL A 360 15.35 1.07 -7.87
C VAL A 360 16.22 2.09 -7.13
N SER A 361 17.42 2.32 -7.63
CA SER A 361 18.39 3.21 -6.98
C SER A 361 17.91 4.66 -6.91
N SER A 362 17.80 5.21 -5.70
CA SER A 362 17.52 6.64 -5.43
C SER A 362 16.29 7.20 -6.15
N LEU A 363 15.20 6.42 -6.25
CA LEU A 363 14.03 6.73 -7.07
C LEU A 363 13.50 8.16 -6.89
N GLU A 364 13.22 8.60 -5.66
CA GLU A 364 12.67 9.95 -5.42
C GLU A 364 13.62 11.07 -5.85
N VAL A 365 14.94 10.85 -5.66
CA VAL A 365 15.98 11.81 -6.09
C VAL A 365 15.99 11.90 -7.61
N MET A 366 15.92 10.77 -8.31
CA MET A 366 15.90 10.73 -9.77
C MET A 366 14.64 11.38 -10.33
N MET A 367 13.48 11.20 -9.69
CA MET A 367 12.27 11.90 -10.08
C MET A 367 12.40 13.42 -9.88
N LEU A 368 13.00 13.88 -8.78
CA LEU A 368 13.30 15.29 -8.59
C LEU A 368 14.22 15.81 -9.71
N CYS A 369 15.31 15.11 -9.98
CA CYS A 369 16.26 15.46 -11.04
C CYS A 369 15.58 15.55 -12.42
N HIS A 370 14.69 14.61 -12.74
CA HIS A 370 13.90 14.65 -13.99
C HIS A 370 13.13 15.95 -14.15
N TYR A 371 12.39 16.35 -13.12
CA TYR A 371 11.59 17.59 -13.19
C TYR A 371 12.46 18.85 -13.12
N MET A 372 13.56 18.84 -12.34
CA MET A 372 14.50 19.97 -12.24
C MET A 372 15.29 20.20 -13.53
N SER A 373 15.59 19.14 -14.29
CA SER A 373 16.37 19.23 -15.54
C SER A 373 15.76 20.19 -16.56
N LYS A 374 14.47 20.50 -16.44
CA LYS A 374 13.81 21.55 -17.25
C LYS A 374 14.33 22.96 -16.95
N PHE A 375 14.86 23.19 -15.75
CA PHE A 375 15.26 24.52 -15.26
C PHE A 375 16.77 24.69 -15.15
N ASP A 376 17.54 23.59 -15.05
CA ASP A 376 18.99 23.60 -14.81
C ASP A 376 19.78 22.81 -15.88
N ASN A 377 19.10 22.32 -16.93
CA ASN A 377 19.70 21.50 -17.97
C ASN A 377 20.46 20.28 -17.44
N GLY A 378 20.01 19.71 -16.31
CA GLY A 378 20.59 18.51 -15.72
C GLY A 378 21.79 18.76 -14.79
N ALA A 379 22.07 20.00 -14.41
CA ALA A 379 23.20 20.30 -13.50
C ALA A 379 23.06 19.57 -12.15
N TYR A 380 21.86 19.56 -11.56
CA TYR A 380 21.61 18.85 -10.32
C TYR A 380 21.64 17.32 -10.50
N THR A 381 21.23 16.82 -11.68
CA THR A 381 21.37 15.40 -12.04
C THR A 381 22.81 14.95 -12.00
N LYS A 382 23.73 15.75 -12.52
CA LYS A 382 25.17 15.44 -12.47
C LYS A 382 25.66 15.31 -11.03
N VAL A 383 25.25 16.22 -10.14
CA VAL A 383 25.59 16.13 -8.70
C VAL A 383 25.03 14.85 -8.07
N ALA A 384 23.81 14.45 -8.45
CA ALA A 384 23.18 13.24 -7.91
C ALA A 384 23.83 11.94 -8.39
N LEU A 385 24.38 11.91 -9.60
CA LEU A 385 24.98 10.73 -10.21
C LEU A 385 26.50 10.59 -9.93
N GLU A 386 27.23 11.70 -9.96
CA GLU A 386 28.68 11.72 -9.88
C GLU A 386 29.21 12.18 -8.51
N GLY A 387 28.34 12.78 -7.69
CA GLY A 387 28.70 13.37 -6.40
C GLY A 387 27.97 12.72 -5.22
N ASP A 388 28.03 13.43 -4.10
CA ASP A 388 27.24 13.10 -2.90
C ASP A 388 26.20 14.19 -2.63
N ILE A 389 24.95 13.88 -2.93
CA ILE A 389 23.81 14.80 -2.81
C ILE A 389 23.62 15.30 -1.37
N HIS A 390 23.99 14.50 -0.37
CA HIS A 390 23.87 14.89 1.03
C HIS A 390 24.98 15.86 1.45
N THR A 391 26.19 15.69 0.94
CA THR A 391 27.27 16.66 1.10
C THR A 391 26.95 17.98 0.39
N GLU A 392 26.38 17.90 -0.81
CA GLU A 392 25.93 19.10 -1.52
C GLU A 392 24.78 19.81 -0.76
N THR A 393 23.79 19.05 -0.28
CA THR A 393 22.71 19.59 0.56
C THR A 393 23.26 20.24 1.83
N GLN A 394 24.29 19.66 2.46
CA GLN A 394 24.96 20.23 3.63
C GLN A 394 25.50 21.63 3.32
N LYS A 395 26.21 21.79 2.22
CA LYS A 395 26.74 23.09 1.77
C LYS A 395 25.63 24.08 1.45
N LEU A 396 24.66 23.67 0.62
CA LEU A 396 23.56 24.52 0.17
C LEU A 396 22.67 25.02 1.32
N ALA A 397 22.38 24.16 2.28
CA ALA A 397 21.55 24.46 3.46
C ALA A 397 22.39 25.09 4.60
N GLY A 398 23.73 24.91 4.62
CA GLY A 398 24.61 25.32 5.69
C GLY A 398 24.38 24.54 6.97
N LEU A 399 24.32 23.24 6.87
CA LEU A 399 24.13 22.32 7.98
C LEU A 399 25.48 21.83 8.53
N ASP A 400 25.49 21.49 9.82
CA ASP A 400 26.72 21.16 10.56
C ASP A 400 27.31 19.81 10.17
N SER A 401 26.48 18.87 9.64
CA SER A 401 26.96 17.55 9.25
C SER A 401 26.16 16.96 8.06
N ARG A 402 26.81 16.03 7.36
CA ARG A 402 26.22 15.25 6.27
C ARG A 402 24.99 14.44 6.71
N ASP A 403 25.00 13.90 7.93
CA ASP A 403 23.88 13.14 8.48
C ASP A 403 22.66 14.03 8.74
N LEU A 404 22.86 15.24 9.28
CA LEU A 404 21.82 16.25 9.40
C LEU A 404 21.26 16.65 8.03
N ALA A 405 22.14 16.81 7.04
CA ALA A 405 21.74 17.14 5.68
C ALA A 405 20.91 16.02 5.04
N LYS A 406 21.27 14.76 5.24
CA LYS A 406 20.49 13.60 4.79
C LYS A 406 19.08 13.61 5.40
N ARG A 407 18.97 13.80 6.71
CA ARG A 407 17.68 13.87 7.40
C ARG A 407 16.85 15.07 6.97
N PHE A 408 17.46 16.24 6.82
CA PHE A 408 16.83 17.44 6.30
C PHE A 408 16.29 17.21 4.88
N TYR A 409 17.12 16.69 3.99
CA TYR A 409 16.80 16.47 2.58
C TYR A 409 15.56 15.58 2.39
N TYR A 410 15.55 14.42 3.02
CA TYR A 410 14.39 13.53 2.94
C TYR A 410 13.15 14.13 3.62
N CYS A 411 13.31 14.77 4.79
CA CYS A 411 12.19 15.46 5.42
C CYS A 411 11.60 16.53 4.49
N PHE A 412 12.45 17.28 3.80
CA PHE A 412 12.04 18.29 2.82
C PHE A 412 11.33 17.66 1.60
N LEU A 413 11.89 16.63 0.99
CA LEU A 413 11.30 15.92 -0.17
C LEU A 413 9.95 15.32 0.15
N TYR A 414 9.79 14.76 1.36
CA TYR A 414 8.50 14.22 1.80
C TYR A 414 7.49 15.29 2.25
N GLY A 415 7.76 16.56 1.96
CA GLY A 415 6.83 17.66 2.24
C GLY A 415 6.77 18.06 3.71
N GLY A 416 7.84 17.82 4.46
CA GLY A 416 7.94 18.20 5.88
C GLY A 416 7.76 19.68 6.09
N SER A 417 6.85 20.04 7.02
CA SER A 417 6.68 21.43 7.45
C SER A 417 7.95 21.95 8.14
N VAL A 418 8.10 23.29 8.27
CA VAL A 418 9.22 23.88 9.01
C VAL A 418 9.29 23.34 10.44
N LYS A 419 8.13 23.07 11.09
CA LYS A 419 8.07 22.43 12.41
C LYS A 419 8.71 21.04 12.38
N LYS A 420 8.36 20.23 11.36
CA LYS A 420 8.91 18.87 11.21
C LYS A 420 10.41 18.89 10.90
N ILE A 421 10.85 19.80 10.04
CA ILE A 421 12.27 20.01 9.76
C ILE A 421 13.01 20.37 11.06
N ALA A 422 12.49 21.31 11.86
CA ALA A 422 13.07 21.71 13.15
C ALA A 422 13.29 20.51 14.08
N GLU A 423 12.28 19.63 14.19
CA GLU A 423 12.37 18.39 14.98
C GLU A 423 13.47 17.45 14.45
N VAL A 424 13.50 17.23 13.12
CA VAL A 424 14.42 16.28 12.47
C VAL A 424 15.89 16.72 12.58
N ILE A 425 16.16 18.03 12.45
CA ILE A 425 17.52 18.57 12.54
C ILE A 425 17.89 19.06 13.95
N ASN A 426 16.97 18.91 14.90
CA ASN A 426 17.12 19.35 16.29
C ASN A 426 17.55 20.82 16.42
N LYS A 427 16.84 21.72 15.73
CA LYS A 427 17.09 23.17 15.73
C LYS A 427 15.80 23.94 16.05
N PRO A 428 15.87 25.16 16.58
CA PRO A 428 14.71 26.01 16.79
C PRO A 428 13.92 26.27 15.50
N PHE A 429 12.58 26.42 15.60
CA PHE A 429 11.69 26.65 14.46
C PHE A 429 12.16 27.80 13.53
N LYS A 430 12.58 28.95 14.12
CA LYS A 430 13.06 30.10 13.35
C LYS A 430 14.35 29.77 12.58
N GLU A 431 15.24 28.98 13.16
CA GLU A 431 16.49 28.56 12.53
C GLU A 431 16.23 27.56 11.39
N ALA A 432 15.38 26.58 11.62
CA ALA A 432 14.94 25.64 10.58
C ALA A 432 14.30 26.34 9.37
N GLY A 433 13.52 27.40 9.62
CA GLY A 433 12.97 28.25 8.55
C GLY A 433 14.06 28.97 7.74
N LYS A 434 15.09 29.48 8.41
CA LYS A 434 16.26 30.11 7.73
C LYS A 434 17.05 29.10 6.90
N ILE A 435 17.27 27.89 7.43
CA ILE A 435 17.97 26.79 6.73
C ILE A 435 17.18 26.40 5.47
N LYS A 436 15.88 26.19 5.58
CA LYS A 436 15.02 25.89 4.43
C LYS A 436 15.09 26.99 3.36
N LYS A 437 14.98 28.25 3.77
CA LYS A 437 15.07 29.40 2.85
C LYS A 437 16.45 29.50 2.18
N ARG A 438 17.54 29.30 2.92
CA ARG A 438 18.90 29.28 2.40
C ARG A 438 19.09 28.17 1.36
N PHE A 439 18.61 26.96 1.65
CA PHE A 439 18.65 25.83 0.73
C PHE A 439 17.95 26.16 -0.61
N LEU A 440 16.75 26.71 -0.55
CA LEU A 440 15.99 27.10 -1.75
C LEU A 440 16.65 28.25 -2.53
N ASN A 441 17.19 29.24 -1.84
CA ASN A 441 17.90 30.34 -2.51
C ASN A 441 19.16 29.88 -3.24
N ASN A 442 19.86 28.86 -2.68
CA ASN A 442 21.06 28.30 -3.27
C ASN A 442 20.76 27.23 -4.34
N LEU A 443 19.48 26.89 -4.55
CA LEU A 443 19.01 25.93 -5.57
C LEU A 443 17.83 26.53 -6.36
N PRO A 444 18.08 27.55 -7.22
CA PRO A 444 17.01 28.29 -7.93
C PRO A 444 16.13 27.41 -8.82
N ALA A 445 16.68 26.35 -9.41
CA ALA A 445 15.92 25.41 -10.23
C ALA A 445 14.84 24.68 -9.40
N LEU A 446 15.16 24.28 -8.16
CA LEU A 446 14.20 23.69 -7.24
C LEU A 446 13.11 24.70 -6.84
N HIS A 447 13.48 25.93 -6.60
CA HIS A 447 12.53 26.99 -6.26
C HIS A 447 11.52 27.19 -7.39
N LYS A 448 12.00 27.35 -8.64
CA LYS A 448 11.15 27.46 -9.85
C LYS A 448 10.26 26.24 -10.04
N LEU A 449 10.78 25.03 -9.78
CA LEU A 449 9.97 23.81 -9.85
C LEU A 449 8.84 23.85 -8.83
N ILE A 450 9.11 24.22 -7.58
CA ILE A 450 8.09 24.31 -6.51
C ILE A 450 7.00 25.30 -6.90
N GLU A 451 7.37 26.51 -7.33
CA GLU A 451 6.41 27.54 -7.78
C GLU A 451 5.55 27.04 -8.95
N GLY A 452 6.17 26.43 -9.95
CA GLY A 452 5.45 25.89 -11.12
C GLY A 452 4.50 24.75 -10.76
N VAL A 453 4.91 23.86 -9.85
CA VAL A 453 4.07 22.75 -9.38
C VAL A 453 2.91 23.25 -8.50
N GLN A 454 3.15 24.24 -7.65
CA GLN A 454 2.11 24.87 -6.82
C GLN A 454 1.07 25.57 -7.66
N SER A 455 1.49 26.37 -8.66
CA SER A 455 0.58 27.01 -9.60
C SER A 455 -0.22 25.98 -10.42
N ALA A 456 0.45 24.92 -10.92
CA ALA A 456 -0.26 23.85 -11.62
C ALA A 456 -1.30 23.14 -10.73
N ALA A 457 -1.06 23.05 -9.43
CA ALA A 457 -1.96 22.40 -8.47
C ALA A 457 -3.24 23.23 -8.18
N GLU A 458 -3.30 24.51 -8.52
CA GLU A 458 -4.49 25.36 -8.35
C GLU A 458 -5.73 24.81 -9.08
N ARG A 459 -5.53 24.08 -10.17
CA ARG A 459 -6.61 23.35 -10.88
C ARG A 459 -7.13 22.10 -10.17
N GLY A 460 -6.60 21.78 -8.96
CA GLY A 460 -6.99 20.64 -8.15
C GLY A 460 -6.27 19.33 -8.47
N TYR A 461 -5.44 19.29 -9.51
CA TYR A 461 -4.66 18.08 -9.86
C TYR A 461 -3.36 18.44 -10.61
N LEU A 462 -2.40 17.50 -10.56
CA LEU A 462 -1.19 17.50 -11.39
C LEU A 462 -1.30 16.42 -12.46
N THR A 463 -0.47 16.52 -13.50
CA THR A 463 -0.41 15.52 -14.57
C THR A 463 0.75 14.55 -14.29
N GLY A 464 0.47 13.25 -14.20
CA GLY A 464 1.45 12.18 -14.05
C GLY A 464 2.23 11.87 -15.32
N LEU A 465 3.23 10.98 -15.23
CA LEU A 465 4.07 10.56 -16.36
C LEU A 465 3.25 9.94 -17.50
N ASP A 466 2.21 9.20 -17.19
CA ASP A 466 1.26 8.56 -18.11
C ASP A 466 -0.02 9.39 -18.35
N LYS A 467 0.06 10.69 -18.11
CA LYS A 467 -1.03 11.66 -18.27
C LYS A 467 -2.22 11.48 -17.33
N ARG A 468 -2.12 10.62 -16.29
CA ARG A 468 -3.15 10.54 -15.25
C ARG A 468 -3.28 11.85 -14.48
N GLN A 469 -4.47 12.07 -13.92
CA GLN A 469 -4.72 13.17 -13.01
C GLN A 469 -4.37 12.77 -11.57
N ILE A 470 -3.37 13.43 -10.99
CA ILE A 470 -2.93 13.22 -9.60
C ILE A 470 -3.60 14.26 -8.73
N LYS A 471 -4.55 13.88 -7.90
CA LYS A 471 -5.26 14.81 -7.02
C LYS A 471 -4.34 15.44 -5.98
N VAL A 472 -4.47 16.74 -5.77
CA VAL A 472 -3.65 17.50 -4.80
C VAL A 472 -4.56 18.03 -3.68
N ARG A 473 -4.25 17.66 -2.44
CA ARG A 473 -5.02 18.08 -1.27
C ARG A 473 -4.69 19.51 -0.83
N ASN A 474 -3.45 19.92 -1.01
CA ASN A 474 -2.98 21.28 -0.70
C ASN A 474 -1.73 21.61 -1.52
N SER A 475 -1.54 22.89 -1.84
CA SER A 475 -0.47 23.35 -2.72
C SER A 475 0.93 23.13 -2.17
N TYR A 476 1.14 23.22 -0.85
CA TYR A 476 2.48 23.05 -0.28
C TYR A 476 3.00 21.61 -0.32
N SER A 477 2.11 20.61 -0.41
CA SER A 477 2.49 19.21 -0.59
C SER A 477 2.57 18.77 -2.06
N ALA A 478 2.30 19.68 -3.00
CA ALA A 478 2.18 19.37 -4.42
C ALA A 478 3.45 18.75 -5.02
N LEU A 479 4.64 19.29 -4.67
CA LEU A 479 5.91 18.70 -5.13
C LEU A 479 6.07 17.25 -4.66
N ASN A 480 5.85 17.00 -3.36
CA ASN A 480 5.94 15.64 -2.82
C ASN A 480 4.94 14.69 -3.50
N THR A 481 3.70 15.15 -3.71
CA THR A 481 2.67 14.40 -4.41
C THR A 481 3.10 14.05 -5.85
N LEU A 482 3.71 14.99 -6.57
CA LEU A 482 4.23 14.78 -7.93
C LEU A 482 5.36 13.73 -7.94
N LEU A 483 6.37 13.88 -7.07
CA LEU A 483 7.53 12.98 -7.03
C LEU A 483 7.13 11.56 -6.65
N GLN A 484 6.31 11.40 -5.62
CA GLN A 484 5.83 10.08 -5.18
C GLN A 484 4.98 9.40 -6.27
N SER A 485 4.14 10.16 -6.96
CA SER A 485 3.33 9.62 -8.05
C SER A 485 4.18 9.22 -9.24
N ALA A 486 5.17 10.05 -9.62
CA ALA A 486 6.08 9.72 -10.71
C ALA A 486 6.86 8.42 -10.41
N GLY A 487 7.37 8.26 -9.19
CA GLY A 487 8.01 7.01 -8.76
C GLY A 487 7.07 5.81 -8.81
N ALA A 488 5.83 5.96 -8.32
CA ALA A 488 4.84 4.88 -8.36
C ALA A 488 4.47 4.45 -9.80
N ILE A 489 4.26 5.42 -10.70
CA ILE A 489 3.95 5.16 -12.11
C ILE A 489 5.14 4.46 -12.80
N LEU A 490 6.36 4.93 -12.53
CA LEU A 490 7.57 4.31 -13.04
C LEU A 490 7.70 2.85 -12.60
N CYS A 491 7.54 2.58 -11.31
CA CYS A 491 7.62 1.21 -10.79
C CYS A 491 6.56 0.29 -11.41
N LYS A 492 5.35 0.79 -11.64
CA LYS A 492 4.31 0.04 -12.35
C LYS A 492 4.71 -0.30 -13.79
N ARG A 493 5.30 0.66 -14.51
CA ARG A 493 5.82 0.39 -15.85
C ARG A 493 6.97 -0.60 -15.82
N TRP A 494 7.88 -0.48 -14.87
CA TRP A 494 8.94 -1.46 -14.63
C TRP A 494 8.39 -2.87 -14.42
N LEU A 495 7.36 -3.05 -13.57
CA LEU A 495 6.71 -4.35 -13.38
C LEU A 495 6.20 -4.94 -14.70
N VAL A 496 5.56 -4.13 -15.54
CA VAL A 496 5.03 -4.56 -16.84
C VAL A 496 6.16 -4.97 -17.78
N GLU A 497 7.22 -4.16 -17.89
CA GLU A 497 8.38 -4.50 -18.73
C GLU A 497 9.09 -5.78 -18.24
N PHE A 498 9.28 -5.88 -16.92
CA PHE A 498 9.93 -7.05 -16.33
C PHE A 498 9.08 -8.32 -16.49
N ASN A 499 7.75 -8.23 -16.31
CA ASN A 499 6.89 -9.40 -16.49
C ASN A 499 6.94 -9.97 -17.91
N LYS A 500 7.05 -9.13 -18.95
CA LYS A 500 7.22 -9.59 -20.33
C LYS A 500 8.47 -10.45 -20.52
N GLU A 501 9.55 -10.12 -19.82
CA GLU A 501 10.81 -10.85 -19.88
C GLU A 501 10.81 -12.11 -19.01
N ILE A 502 10.26 -12.01 -17.78
CA ILE A 502 10.31 -13.13 -16.82
C ILE A 502 9.49 -14.34 -17.28
N GLN A 503 8.47 -14.15 -18.12
CA GLN A 503 7.67 -15.25 -18.68
C GLN A 503 8.50 -16.26 -19.50
N LYS A 504 9.68 -15.90 -19.95
CA LYS A 504 10.63 -16.80 -20.64
C LYS A 504 11.21 -17.85 -19.69
N TYR A 505 11.12 -17.63 -18.38
CA TYR A 505 11.65 -18.49 -17.32
C TYR A 505 10.51 -19.23 -16.64
N LYS A 506 10.27 -20.48 -17.01
CA LYS A 506 9.11 -21.30 -16.63
C LYS A 506 8.78 -21.32 -15.11
N ASN A 507 9.81 -21.26 -14.25
CA ASN A 507 9.69 -21.39 -12.81
C ASN A 507 10.03 -20.10 -12.06
N ALA A 508 10.10 -18.96 -12.76
CA ALA A 508 10.33 -17.67 -12.14
C ALA A 508 9.00 -16.96 -11.86
N GLN A 509 8.82 -16.48 -10.62
CA GLN A 509 7.60 -15.83 -10.18
C GLN A 509 7.91 -14.64 -9.28
N GLN A 510 7.28 -13.50 -9.54
CA GLN A 510 7.28 -12.39 -8.61
C GLN A 510 6.45 -12.78 -7.37
N VAL A 511 7.04 -12.65 -6.17
CA VAL A 511 6.41 -13.06 -4.90
C VAL A 511 5.96 -11.88 -4.06
N VAL A 512 6.59 -10.71 -4.22
CA VAL A 512 6.14 -9.46 -3.62
C VAL A 512 6.67 -8.25 -4.39
N TRP A 513 5.86 -7.21 -4.44
CA TRP A 513 6.24 -5.85 -4.85
C TRP A 513 5.94 -4.88 -3.69
N VAL A 514 6.93 -4.13 -3.24
CA VAL A 514 6.79 -3.14 -2.15
C VAL A 514 7.51 -1.85 -2.57
N HIS A 515 6.74 -0.81 -2.88
CA HIS A 515 7.25 0.51 -3.31
C HIS A 515 8.12 0.44 -4.58
N ASP A 516 9.43 0.49 -4.42
CA ASP A 516 10.48 0.47 -5.42
C ASP A 516 11.30 -0.84 -5.42
N GLU A 517 10.85 -1.83 -4.65
CA GLU A 517 11.46 -3.15 -4.48
C GLU A 517 10.55 -4.25 -5.03
N ILE A 518 11.11 -5.22 -5.74
CA ILE A 518 10.48 -6.50 -6.07
C ILE A 518 11.29 -7.67 -5.54
N GLN A 519 10.60 -8.78 -5.21
CA GLN A 519 11.23 -10.05 -4.90
C GLN A 519 10.73 -11.12 -5.87
N VAL A 520 11.66 -11.90 -6.41
CA VAL A 520 11.39 -12.92 -7.43
C VAL A 520 11.95 -14.25 -7.00
N GLU A 521 11.09 -15.26 -6.93
CA GLU A 521 11.50 -16.66 -6.75
C GLU A 521 11.86 -17.26 -8.11
N CYS A 522 13.01 -17.93 -8.23
CA CYS A 522 13.45 -18.56 -9.48
C CYS A 522 14.39 -19.75 -9.24
N GLU A 523 14.71 -20.47 -10.31
CA GLU A 523 15.76 -21.48 -10.28
C GLU A 523 17.12 -20.83 -10.04
N GLU A 524 18.00 -21.51 -9.29
CA GLU A 524 19.34 -20.98 -8.94
C GLU A 524 20.15 -20.58 -10.16
N LYS A 525 20.12 -21.37 -11.21
CA LYS A 525 20.86 -21.14 -12.46
C LYS A 525 20.44 -19.86 -13.20
N ASP A 526 19.20 -19.43 -13.03
CA ASP A 526 18.60 -18.29 -13.74
C ASP A 526 18.67 -16.98 -12.92
N ALA A 527 19.05 -17.06 -11.64
CA ALA A 527 18.93 -15.96 -10.70
C ALA A 527 19.73 -14.70 -11.09
N ASP A 528 20.97 -14.87 -11.54
CA ASP A 528 21.84 -13.76 -11.94
C ASP A 528 21.32 -13.06 -13.21
N GLU A 529 20.88 -13.84 -14.19
CA GLU A 529 20.30 -13.31 -15.43
C GLU A 529 18.99 -12.57 -15.18
N ILE A 530 18.11 -13.12 -14.34
CA ILE A 530 16.86 -12.47 -13.93
C ILE A 530 17.13 -11.14 -13.22
N GLY A 531 18.14 -11.09 -12.34
CA GLY A 531 18.55 -9.85 -11.68
C GLY A 531 19.00 -8.78 -12.68
N LYS A 532 19.83 -9.14 -13.66
CA LYS A 532 20.29 -8.25 -14.72
C LYS A 532 19.15 -7.73 -15.60
N ILE A 533 18.25 -8.63 -15.99
CA ILE A 533 17.06 -8.28 -16.79
C ILE A 533 16.16 -7.31 -16.01
N ALA A 534 15.94 -7.56 -14.72
CA ALA A 534 15.12 -6.69 -13.90
C ALA A 534 15.69 -5.26 -13.82
N VAL A 535 17.01 -5.11 -13.67
CA VAL A 535 17.69 -3.80 -13.67
C VAL A 535 17.60 -3.13 -15.05
N GLU A 536 17.78 -3.87 -16.15
CA GLU A 536 17.61 -3.31 -17.49
C GLU A 536 16.17 -2.86 -17.76
N CYS A 537 15.17 -3.54 -17.21
CA CYS A 537 13.77 -3.14 -17.31
C CYS A 537 13.46 -1.82 -16.55
N ILE A 538 14.22 -1.49 -15.48
CA ILE A 538 14.12 -0.17 -14.83
C ILE A 538 14.50 0.94 -15.83
N LYS A 539 15.60 0.76 -16.56
CA LYS A 539 16.05 1.70 -17.57
C LYS A 539 15.00 1.85 -18.69
N ARG A 540 14.48 0.73 -19.23
CA ARG A 540 13.41 0.75 -20.25
C ARG A 540 12.16 1.49 -19.78
N ALA A 541 11.76 1.32 -18.52
CA ALA A 541 10.65 2.06 -17.94
C ALA A 541 10.90 3.58 -17.92
N GLY A 542 12.12 4.01 -17.63
CA GLY A 542 12.54 5.41 -17.73
C GLY A 542 12.50 5.94 -19.16
N GLU A 543 13.01 5.18 -20.11
CA GLU A 543 13.01 5.49 -21.53
C GLU A 543 11.58 5.60 -22.08
N HIS A 544 10.67 4.72 -21.69
CA HIS A 544 9.26 4.75 -22.06
C HIS A 544 8.60 6.11 -21.74
N PHE A 545 8.90 6.66 -20.57
CA PHE A 545 8.38 7.98 -20.16
C PHE A 545 9.26 9.17 -20.58
N ASN A 546 10.28 8.93 -21.42
CA ASN A 546 11.24 9.95 -21.84
C ASN A 546 11.84 10.73 -20.67
N LEU A 547 12.25 10.02 -19.61
CA LEU A 547 12.88 10.67 -18.46
C LEU A 547 14.20 11.31 -18.86
N ARG A 548 14.47 12.50 -18.30
CA ARG A 548 15.70 13.29 -18.54
C ARG A 548 16.87 12.85 -17.66
N VAL A 549 16.74 11.72 -17.03
CA VAL A 549 17.72 11.15 -16.10
C VAL A 549 17.86 9.65 -16.39
N PRO A 550 19.06 9.09 -16.32
CA PRO A 550 19.24 7.66 -16.38
C PRO A 550 18.71 7.02 -15.10
N LEU A 551 18.06 5.88 -15.24
CA LEU A 551 17.64 5.06 -14.12
C LEU A 551 18.42 3.77 -14.07
N THR A 552 18.67 3.29 -12.87
CA THR A 552 19.29 2.00 -12.60
C THR A 552 18.73 1.40 -11.32
N GLY A 553 19.14 0.20 -11.00
CA GLY A 553 18.83 -0.50 -9.76
C GLY A 553 19.95 -1.41 -9.33
N GLU A 554 19.79 -2.00 -8.19
CA GLU A 554 20.66 -3.03 -7.64
C GLU A 554 19.88 -4.31 -7.43
N TYR A 555 20.53 -5.47 -7.56
CA TYR A 555 19.92 -6.73 -7.19
C TYR A 555 20.84 -7.55 -6.30
N LYS A 556 20.22 -8.36 -5.46
CA LYS A 556 20.89 -9.32 -4.59
C LYS A 556 20.20 -10.67 -4.69
N ILE A 557 20.99 -11.74 -4.53
CA ILE A 557 20.51 -13.11 -4.58
C ILE A 557 20.70 -13.76 -3.22
N SER A 558 19.63 -14.39 -2.71
CA SER A 558 19.66 -15.11 -1.43
C SER A 558 18.65 -16.25 -1.43
N THR A 559 18.47 -16.90 -0.28
CA THR A 559 17.40 -17.87 -0.02
C THR A 559 16.24 -17.28 0.77
N ASN A 560 16.35 -16.04 1.23
CA ASN A 560 15.30 -15.34 2.00
C ASN A 560 15.37 -13.83 1.83
N TRP A 561 14.31 -13.13 2.22
CA TRP A 561 14.17 -11.69 2.06
C TRP A 561 15.18 -10.86 2.86
N SER A 562 15.70 -11.39 3.97
CA SER A 562 16.73 -10.68 4.73
C SER A 562 18.05 -10.56 3.97
N GLY A 563 18.39 -11.54 3.14
CA GLY A 563 19.63 -11.56 2.37
C GLY A 563 19.57 -10.78 1.05
N THR A 564 18.38 -10.39 0.61
CA THR A 564 18.15 -9.64 -0.63
C THR A 564 17.88 -8.15 -0.42
N HIS A 565 17.96 -7.67 0.85
CA HIS A 565 17.62 -6.28 1.17
C HIS A 565 18.79 -5.54 1.81
#